data_f1e529f4a05d8506f0e96ed48c28d003
#
_entry.id   f1e529f4a05d8506f0e96ed48c28d003
#
_cell.length_a   1.000
_cell.length_b   1.000
_cell.length_c   1.000
_cell.angle_alpha   90.00
_cell.angle_beta   90.00
_cell.angle_gamma   90.00
#
_symmetry.space_group_name_H-M   'P 1'
#
loop_
_entity.id
_entity.type
_entity.pdbx_description
1 polymer ?
#
loop_
_entity_poly.entity_id
_entity_poly.type
_entity_poly.pdbx_seq_one_letter_code
_entity_poly.pdbx_strand_id
1 'polypeptide(L)'
;MVKQGKIVLPDDDKTQDLFDCAYDCANAWGFERYEVSNFAKDGKISLHNFGYWQREEYLGFGAGAHSFLKKSKINVNTTKDFSGQVRYANFRSLSDYKNAVESANTYDEICRDFCEYLTGKDVKEEEIMLALRTNKGIKEELLPLVPQNLEKYFERKNGYASLTREGMAVMNSILVEILDI
;
A
#
# COMPACT_ATOMS: atom_id res chain seq x y z
N MET A 1 -21.25 -16.43 -6.02
CA MET A 1 -22.56 -15.72 -6.07
C MET A 1 -22.65 -14.80 -7.27
N VAL A 2 -21.72 -13.85 -7.50
CA VAL A 2 -21.71 -13.01 -8.72
C VAL A 2 -21.60 -13.86 -9.99
N LYS A 3 -20.60 -14.76 -10.07
CA LYS A 3 -20.43 -15.69 -11.22
C LYS A 3 -21.64 -16.61 -11.48
N GLN A 4 -22.57 -16.74 -10.53
CA GLN A 4 -23.77 -17.52 -10.65
C GLN A 4 -25.01 -16.66 -10.95
N GLY A 5 -24.85 -15.36 -11.21
CA GLY A 5 -25.96 -14.43 -11.47
C GLY A 5 -26.89 -14.17 -10.28
N LYS A 6 -26.51 -14.61 -9.06
CA LYS A 6 -27.34 -14.41 -7.84
C LYS A 6 -27.20 -13.02 -7.25
N ILE A 7 -26.11 -12.32 -7.59
CA ILE A 7 -25.83 -10.95 -7.16
C ILE A 7 -25.40 -10.18 -8.39
N VAL A 8 -26.06 -9.05 -8.65
CA VAL A 8 -25.66 -8.07 -9.65
C VAL A 8 -24.87 -6.97 -8.92
N LEU A 9 -23.62 -6.78 -9.31
CA LEU A 9 -22.84 -5.65 -8.80
C LEU A 9 -23.32 -4.35 -9.44
N PRO A 10 -23.27 -3.23 -8.71
CA PRO A 10 -23.50 -1.93 -9.33
C PRO A 10 -22.44 -1.68 -10.43
N ASP A 11 -22.79 -0.86 -11.40
CA ASP A 11 -21.84 -0.33 -12.36
C ASP A 11 -20.86 0.67 -11.71
N ASP A 12 -19.89 1.15 -12.47
CA ASP A 12 -18.83 2.03 -11.94
C ASP A 12 -19.41 3.36 -11.46
N ASP A 13 -20.37 3.95 -12.17
CA ASP A 13 -21.01 5.22 -11.80
C ASP A 13 -21.76 5.05 -10.47
N LYS A 14 -22.54 3.99 -10.34
CA LYS A 14 -23.27 3.69 -9.10
C LYS A 14 -22.34 3.37 -7.94
N THR A 15 -21.22 2.73 -8.22
CA THR A 15 -20.19 2.45 -7.23
C THR A 15 -19.57 3.76 -6.75
N GLN A 16 -19.27 4.71 -7.65
CA GLN A 16 -18.77 6.03 -7.29
C GLN A 16 -19.79 6.81 -6.45
N ASP A 17 -21.06 6.83 -6.82
CA ASP A 17 -22.14 7.46 -6.04
C ASP A 17 -22.19 6.94 -4.59
N LEU A 18 -22.01 5.62 -4.41
CA LEU A 18 -22.01 5.00 -3.08
C LEU A 18 -20.79 5.42 -2.25
N PHE A 19 -19.60 5.51 -2.87
CA PHE A 19 -18.40 6.03 -2.22
C PHE A 19 -18.56 7.49 -1.83
N ASP A 20 -19.13 8.32 -2.71
CA ASP A 20 -19.37 9.72 -2.44
C ASP A 20 -20.37 9.92 -1.31
N CYS A 21 -21.46 9.16 -1.31
CA CYS A 21 -22.42 9.16 -0.21
C CYS A 21 -21.78 8.74 1.13
N ALA A 22 -20.97 7.69 1.14
CA ALA A 22 -20.26 7.25 2.33
C ALA A 22 -19.28 8.31 2.86
N TYR A 23 -18.53 8.96 1.95
CA TYR A 23 -17.62 10.05 2.28
C TYR A 23 -18.37 11.23 2.92
N ASP A 24 -19.47 11.70 2.30
CA ASP A 24 -20.24 12.83 2.76
C ASP A 24 -20.92 12.55 4.11
N CYS A 25 -21.45 11.33 4.29
CA CYS A 25 -21.97 10.87 5.57
C CYS A 25 -20.90 10.87 6.65
N ALA A 26 -19.72 10.32 6.40
CA ALA A 26 -18.63 10.31 7.36
C ALA A 26 -18.22 11.73 7.77
N ASN A 27 -18.04 12.63 6.81
CA ASN A 27 -17.71 14.03 7.06
C ASN A 27 -18.79 14.76 7.89
N ALA A 28 -20.06 14.52 7.61
CA ALA A 28 -21.16 15.11 8.38
C ALA A 28 -21.13 14.72 9.85
N TRP A 29 -20.54 13.57 10.19
CA TRP A 29 -20.31 13.09 11.55
C TRP A 29 -18.94 13.48 12.15
N GLY A 30 -18.16 14.28 11.41
CA GLY A 30 -16.85 14.76 11.83
C GLY A 30 -15.73 13.73 11.69
N PHE A 31 -15.92 12.73 10.82
CA PHE A 31 -14.85 11.82 10.45
C PHE A 31 -14.16 12.33 9.20
N GLU A 32 -12.83 12.37 9.20
CA GLU A 32 -11.99 12.75 8.08
C GLU A 32 -11.33 11.52 7.47
N ARG A 33 -11.33 11.42 6.16
CA ARG A 33 -10.60 10.35 5.45
C ARG A 33 -9.10 10.60 5.62
N TYR A 34 -8.36 9.62 6.12
CA TYR A 34 -6.90 9.72 6.26
C TYR A 34 -6.14 8.82 5.29
N GLU A 35 -6.80 7.85 4.68
CA GLU A 35 -6.29 7.03 3.59
C GLU A 35 -7.47 6.53 2.73
N VAL A 36 -7.17 5.75 1.67
CA VAL A 36 -8.13 5.39 0.61
C VAL A 36 -9.46 4.82 1.11
N SER A 37 -9.46 4.03 2.20
CA SER A 37 -10.63 3.29 2.69
C SER A 37 -11.04 3.62 4.12
N ASN A 38 -10.24 4.37 4.87
CA ASN A 38 -10.46 4.58 6.29
C ASN A 38 -10.62 6.05 6.67
N PHE A 39 -11.51 6.26 7.64
CA PHE A 39 -11.82 7.55 8.21
C PHE A 39 -11.47 7.56 9.70
N ALA A 40 -11.14 8.71 10.23
CA ALA A 40 -10.86 8.91 11.64
C ALA A 40 -11.51 10.20 12.15
N LYS A 41 -11.85 10.25 13.42
CA LYS A 41 -12.35 11.44 14.11
C LYS A 41 -11.28 11.96 15.05
N ASP A 42 -11.17 13.30 15.16
CA ASP A 42 -10.22 13.96 16.06
C ASP A 42 -8.76 13.51 15.86
N GLY A 43 -8.38 13.19 14.63
CA GLY A 43 -7.03 12.72 14.29
C GLY A 43 -6.66 11.32 14.84
N LYS A 44 -7.62 10.55 15.36
CA LYS A 44 -7.38 9.22 15.96
C LYS A 44 -7.29 8.14 14.90
N ILE A 45 -6.29 8.25 14.01
CA ILE A 45 -6.03 7.28 12.96
C ILE A 45 -5.51 5.96 13.52
N SER A 46 -5.69 4.87 12.78
CA SER A 46 -5.03 3.60 13.08
C SER A 46 -3.56 3.68 12.72
N LEU A 47 -2.69 3.90 13.71
CA LEU A 47 -1.25 4.03 13.49
C LEU A 47 -0.65 2.77 12.85
N HIS A 48 -1.09 1.59 13.27
CA HIS A 48 -0.63 0.34 12.69
C HIS A 48 -0.97 0.24 11.19
N ASN A 49 -2.22 0.56 10.82
CA ASN A 49 -2.62 0.59 9.41
C ASN A 49 -1.86 1.66 8.62
N PHE A 50 -1.69 2.84 9.23
CA PHE A 50 -0.97 3.94 8.59
C PHE A 50 0.51 3.64 8.38
N GLY A 51 1.13 2.84 9.26
CA GLY A 51 2.50 2.36 9.14
C GLY A 51 2.75 1.59 7.83
N TYR A 52 1.78 0.79 7.37
CA TYR A 52 1.91 0.12 6.06
C TYR A 52 1.99 1.13 4.90
N TRP A 53 1.17 2.19 4.92
CA TRP A 53 1.23 3.26 3.92
C TRP A 53 2.53 4.08 3.98
N GLN A 54 3.17 4.14 5.16
CA GLN A 54 4.46 4.80 5.39
C GLN A 54 5.65 3.86 5.13
N ARG A 55 5.40 2.63 4.68
CA ARG A 55 6.41 1.58 4.51
C ARG A 55 7.24 1.34 5.78
N GLU A 56 6.60 1.33 6.95
CA GLU A 56 7.26 0.91 8.19
C GLU A 56 7.59 -0.57 8.16
N GLU A 57 8.70 -0.95 8.81
CA GLU A 57 9.10 -2.35 8.91
C GLU A 57 8.11 -3.12 9.79
N TYR A 58 7.83 -4.36 9.41
CA TYR A 58 7.00 -5.25 10.19
C TYR A 58 7.41 -6.71 10.03
N LEU A 59 7.18 -7.49 11.08
CA LEU A 59 7.42 -8.93 11.12
C LEU A 59 6.09 -9.65 11.30
N GLY A 60 5.78 -10.54 10.36
CA GLY A 60 4.61 -11.40 10.42
C GLY A 60 4.92 -12.75 11.00
N PHE A 61 4.16 -13.17 11.99
CA PHE A 61 4.25 -14.49 12.62
C PHE A 61 3.03 -15.33 12.30
N GLY A 62 3.24 -16.61 12.06
CA GLY A 62 2.19 -17.57 11.70
C GLY A 62 2.16 -17.91 10.21
N ALA A 63 1.34 -18.91 9.88
CA ALA A 63 1.16 -19.37 8.50
C ALA A 63 0.56 -18.27 7.62
N GLY A 64 1.16 -18.05 6.45
CA GLY A 64 0.75 -17.04 5.48
C GLY A 64 1.04 -15.59 5.87
N ALA A 65 1.69 -15.34 7.01
CA ALA A 65 2.03 -13.99 7.43
C ALA A 65 3.13 -13.38 6.57
N HIS A 66 2.98 -12.10 6.24
CA HIS A 66 3.95 -11.31 5.48
C HIS A 66 4.84 -10.49 6.39
N SER A 67 6.04 -10.19 5.91
CA SER A 67 7.01 -9.31 6.58
C SER A 67 7.64 -8.36 5.58
N PHE A 68 8.07 -7.19 6.06
CA PHE A 68 8.81 -6.22 5.29
C PHE A 68 9.96 -5.64 6.12
N LEU A 69 11.17 -5.68 5.59
CA LEU A 69 12.39 -5.17 6.23
C LEU A 69 13.13 -4.21 5.30
N LYS A 70 13.59 -3.07 5.84
CA LYS A 70 14.35 -2.06 5.11
C LYS A 70 15.86 -2.29 5.13
N LYS A 71 16.35 -3.02 6.11
CA LYS A 71 17.78 -3.33 6.27
C LYS A 71 17.93 -4.82 6.50
N SER A 72 17.71 -5.58 5.45
CA SER A 72 17.90 -7.03 5.53
C SER A 72 19.39 -7.36 5.59
N LYS A 73 19.79 -8.15 6.59
CA LYS A 73 21.10 -8.79 6.67
C LYS A 73 21.15 -10.10 5.87
N ILE A 74 20.09 -10.43 5.18
CA ILE A 74 20.02 -11.63 4.34
C ILE A 74 21.10 -11.48 3.28
N ASN A 75 22.08 -12.36 3.36
CA ASN A 75 23.22 -12.37 2.45
C ASN A 75 22.72 -12.92 1.11
N VAL A 76 22.36 -12.05 0.23
CA VAL A 76 21.77 -12.41 -1.07
C VAL A 76 22.84 -12.21 -2.13
N ASN A 77 23.18 -13.27 -2.86
CA ASN A 77 23.84 -13.15 -4.15
C ASN A 77 22.88 -12.49 -5.15
N THR A 78 22.57 -11.21 -4.92
CA THR A 78 21.52 -10.49 -5.63
C THR A 78 22.07 -9.56 -6.69
N THR A 79 21.18 -9.12 -7.55
CA THR A 79 21.36 -8.16 -8.62
C THR A 79 22.08 -6.88 -8.15
N LYS A 80 22.79 -6.23 -9.05
CA LYS A 80 23.58 -5.00 -8.80
C LYS A 80 22.77 -3.85 -8.18
N ASP A 81 21.44 -3.90 -8.24
CA ASP A 81 20.53 -2.80 -7.87
C ASP A 81 19.71 -3.07 -6.60
N PHE A 82 20.10 -4.07 -5.78
CA PHE A 82 19.40 -4.38 -4.54
C PHE A 82 19.46 -3.23 -3.55
N SER A 83 18.28 -2.78 -3.11
CA SER A 83 18.12 -1.64 -2.19
C SER A 83 18.43 -1.96 -0.70
N GLY A 84 18.62 -3.23 -0.37
CA GLY A 84 18.66 -3.71 1.03
C GLY A 84 17.30 -4.04 1.61
N GLN A 85 16.21 -3.81 0.86
CA GLN A 85 14.85 -4.02 1.32
C GLN A 85 14.29 -5.35 0.81
N VAL A 86 13.59 -6.05 1.69
CA VAL A 86 13.04 -7.37 1.38
C VAL A 86 11.61 -7.50 1.91
N ARG A 87 10.78 -8.13 1.11
CA ARG A 87 9.45 -8.59 1.52
C ARG A 87 9.41 -10.10 1.39
N TYR A 88 8.82 -10.76 2.37
CA TYR A 88 8.65 -12.20 2.32
C TYR A 88 7.36 -12.65 3.00
N ALA A 89 6.92 -13.86 2.68
CA ALA A 89 5.77 -14.49 3.28
C ALA A 89 6.11 -15.88 3.82
N ASN A 90 5.54 -16.24 4.94
CA ASN A 90 5.57 -17.58 5.48
C ASN A 90 4.67 -18.52 4.66
N PHE A 91 4.92 -19.82 4.70
CA PHE A 91 4.03 -20.80 4.08
C PHE A 91 2.58 -20.65 4.55
N ARG A 92 1.63 -20.71 3.61
CA ARG A 92 0.20 -20.63 3.92
C ARG A 92 -0.33 -21.90 4.58
N SER A 93 0.24 -23.06 4.20
CA SER A 93 -0.07 -24.34 4.84
C SER A 93 0.51 -24.37 6.26
N LEU A 94 -0.33 -24.72 7.23
CA LEU A 94 0.11 -24.82 8.64
C LEU A 94 1.19 -25.89 8.83
N SER A 95 1.10 -27.02 8.13
CA SER A 95 2.09 -28.08 8.16
C SER A 95 3.45 -27.63 7.64
N ASP A 96 3.47 -26.95 6.50
CA ASP A 96 4.70 -26.47 5.87
C ASP A 96 5.34 -25.34 6.69
N TYR A 97 4.53 -24.43 7.24
CA TYR A 97 5.00 -23.40 8.16
C TYR A 97 5.65 -24.04 9.41
N LYS A 98 4.97 -25.01 10.03
CA LYS A 98 5.50 -25.72 11.20
C LYS A 98 6.84 -26.39 10.88
N ASN A 99 6.91 -27.16 9.79
CA ASN A 99 8.13 -27.83 9.35
C ASN A 99 9.28 -26.84 9.10
N ALA A 100 8.99 -25.71 8.46
CA ALA A 100 9.98 -24.65 8.21
C ALA A 100 10.52 -24.05 9.51
N VAL A 101 9.65 -23.81 10.50
CA VAL A 101 10.07 -23.29 11.81
C VAL A 101 10.88 -24.32 12.60
N GLU A 102 10.43 -25.58 12.64
CA GLU A 102 11.10 -26.66 13.38
C GLU A 102 12.48 -27.05 12.78
N SER A 103 12.67 -26.79 11.47
CA SER A 103 13.93 -27.05 10.77
C SER A 103 14.97 -25.95 10.92
N ALA A 104 14.61 -24.79 11.40
CA ALA A 104 15.47 -23.62 11.51
C ALA A 104 16.00 -23.45 12.93
N ASN A 105 17.26 -23.04 13.07
CA ASN A 105 17.85 -22.70 14.38
C ASN A 105 17.64 -21.21 14.72
N THR A 106 17.51 -20.37 13.70
CA THR A 106 17.30 -18.92 13.84
C THR A 106 16.16 -18.46 12.95
N TYR A 107 15.63 -17.28 13.25
CA TYR A 107 14.56 -16.69 12.45
C TYR A 107 14.97 -16.50 10.97
N ASP A 108 16.21 -16.13 10.71
CA ASP A 108 16.72 -15.88 9.35
C ASP A 108 16.88 -17.17 8.52
N GLU A 109 16.99 -18.33 9.17
CA GLU A 109 17.09 -19.64 8.53
C GLU A 109 15.72 -20.23 8.15
N ILE A 110 14.61 -19.68 8.67
CA ILE A 110 13.27 -20.18 8.38
C ILE A 110 13.01 -20.04 6.87
N CYS A 111 12.76 -21.16 6.21
CA CYS A 111 12.37 -21.18 4.80
C CYS A 111 11.05 -20.42 4.59
N ARG A 112 10.96 -19.66 3.50
CA ARG A 112 9.81 -18.83 3.17
C ARG A 112 9.15 -19.33 1.89
N ASP A 113 7.82 -19.16 1.81
CA ASP A 113 7.04 -19.48 0.61
C ASP A 113 7.34 -18.49 -0.53
N PHE A 114 7.54 -17.23 -0.16
CA PHE A 114 7.80 -16.12 -1.06
C PHE A 114 8.89 -15.20 -0.50
N CYS A 115 9.77 -14.71 -1.36
CA CYS A 115 10.75 -13.70 -1.00
C CYS A 115 10.99 -12.76 -2.20
N GLU A 116 10.80 -11.48 -2.01
CA GLU A 116 10.98 -10.42 -2.99
C GLU A 116 12.09 -9.47 -2.52
N TYR A 117 13.08 -9.27 -3.38
CA TYR A 117 14.21 -8.36 -3.15
C TYR A 117 13.98 -7.09 -3.97
N LEU A 118 13.73 -5.99 -3.27
CA LEU A 118 13.36 -4.74 -3.92
C LEU A 118 14.59 -4.03 -4.50
N THR A 119 14.50 -3.58 -5.75
CA THR A 119 15.49 -2.68 -6.37
C THR A 119 15.26 -1.25 -5.90
N GLY A 120 16.22 -0.35 -6.21
CA GLY A 120 16.04 1.07 -5.94
C GLY A 120 14.86 1.69 -6.70
N LYS A 121 14.51 1.15 -7.89
CA LYS A 121 13.34 1.55 -8.67
C LYS A 121 12.06 1.12 -7.96
N ASP A 122 11.94 -0.16 -7.59
CA ASP A 122 10.75 -0.70 -6.89
C ASP A 122 10.44 0.09 -5.62
N VAL A 123 11.48 0.44 -4.85
CA VAL A 123 11.35 1.23 -3.62
C VAL A 123 10.72 2.59 -3.89
N LYS A 124 11.18 3.30 -4.93
CA LYS A 124 10.65 4.63 -5.28
C LYS A 124 9.22 4.57 -5.78
N GLU A 125 8.93 3.64 -6.68
CA GLU A 125 7.59 3.45 -7.24
C GLU A 125 6.58 3.08 -6.15
N GLU A 126 6.95 2.16 -5.26
CA GLU A 126 6.09 1.76 -4.15
C GLU A 126 5.89 2.90 -3.14
N GLU A 127 6.93 3.71 -2.85
CA GLU A 127 6.81 4.88 -1.98
C GLU A 127 5.78 5.87 -2.52
N ILE A 128 5.84 6.19 -3.81
CA ILE A 128 4.88 7.07 -4.47
C ILE A 128 3.47 6.45 -4.42
N MET A 129 3.37 5.19 -4.81
CA MET A 129 2.11 4.46 -4.90
C MET A 129 1.39 4.38 -3.54
N LEU A 130 2.12 4.14 -2.46
CA LEU A 130 1.55 4.04 -1.11
C LEU A 130 1.24 5.42 -0.50
N ALA A 131 2.14 6.40 -0.67
CA ALA A 131 1.97 7.73 -0.14
C ALA A 131 0.74 8.44 -0.74
N LEU A 132 0.51 8.32 -2.05
CA LEU A 132 -0.65 8.90 -2.73
C LEU A 132 -1.99 8.24 -2.33
N ARG A 133 -1.98 7.11 -1.62
CA ARG A 133 -3.18 6.52 -1.01
C ARG A 133 -3.58 7.18 0.30
N THR A 134 -2.81 8.12 0.80
CA THR A 134 -3.06 8.82 2.05
C THR A 134 -3.35 10.30 1.83
N ASN A 135 -4.08 10.93 2.74
CA ASN A 135 -4.29 12.38 2.72
C ASN A 135 -3.03 13.18 3.02
N LYS A 136 -1.99 12.56 3.60
CA LYS A 136 -0.68 13.18 3.78
C LYS A 136 0.05 13.36 2.45
N GLY A 137 -0.12 12.40 1.53
CA GLY A 137 0.55 12.41 0.24
C GLY A 137 2.05 12.15 0.35
N ILE A 138 2.78 12.55 -0.70
CA ILE A 138 4.22 12.39 -0.86
C ILE A 138 4.91 13.75 -0.85
N LYS A 139 6.18 13.83 -0.46
CA LYS A 139 6.98 15.04 -0.64
C LYS A 139 7.07 15.40 -2.12
N GLU A 140 6.86 16.67 -2.46
CA GLU A 140 6.88 17.14 -3.84
C GLU A 140 8.18 16.81 -4.58
N GLU A 141 9.32 16.83 -3.87
CA GLU A 141 10.64 16.51 -4.43
C GLU A 141 10.78 15.03 -4.89
N LEU A 142 9.91 14.14 -4.39
CA LEU A 142 9.90 12.72 -4.73
C LEU A 142 8.83 12.38 -5.77
N LEU A 143 7.91 13.31 -6.05
CA LEU A 143 6.87 13.10 -7.04
C LEU A 143 7.46 13.25 -8.45
N PRO A 144 7.22 12.29 -9.37
CA PRO A 144 7.57 12.45 -10.78
C PRO A 144 6.90 13.68 -11.40
N LEU A 145 7.33 14.06 -12.59
CA LEU A 145 6.66 15.11 -13.35
C LEU A 145 5.21 14.70 -13.60
N VAL A 146 4.29 15.49 -13.08
CA VAL A 146 2.86 15.27 -13.28
C VAL A 146 2.44 15.89 -14.62
N PRO A 147 1.81 15.14 -15.53
CA PRO A 147 1.25 15.68 -16.75
C PRO A 147 0.22 16.80 -16.47
N GLN A 148 0.18 17.83 -17.31
CA GLN A 148 -0.66 18.99 -17.08
C GLN A 148 -2.17 18.66 -16.97
N ASN A 149 -2.65 17.66 -17.69
CA ASN A 149 -4.02 17.17 -17.62
C ASN A 149 -4.37 16.51 -16.28
N LEU A 150 -3.37 16.04 -15.53
CA LEU A 150 -3.53 15.39 -14.20
C LEU A 150 -3.35 16.36 -13.03
N GLU A 151 -2.78 17.55 -13.24
CA GLU A 151 -2.52 18.53 -12.15
C GLU A 151 -3.78 18.86 -11.33
N LYS A 152 -4.94 18.88 -11.95
CA LYS A 152 -6.24 19.13 -11.28
C LYS A 152 -6.60 18.10 -10.19
N TYR A 153 -5.97 16.95 -10.20
CA TYR A 153 -6.19 15.86 -9.24
C TYR A 153 -5.23 15.91 -8.04
N PHE A 154 -4.33 16.90 -8.00
CA PHE A 154 -3.37 17.06 -6.92
C PHE A 154 -3.64 18.32 -6.11
N GLU A 155 -3.46 18.19 -4.80
CA GLU A 155 -3.34 19.29 -3.85
C GLU A 155 -1.90 19.37 -3.35
N ARG A 156 -1.32 20.59 -3.36
CA ARG A 156 0.04 20.84 -2.89
C ARG A 156 -0.02 21.71 -1.64
N LYS A 157 0.53 21.22 -0.54
CA LYS A 157 0.53 21.94 0.74
C LYS A 157 1.76 21.59 1.56
N ASN A 158 2.45 22.60 2.07
CA ASN A 158 3.61 22.43 2.97
C ASN A 158 4.71 21.52 2.40
N GLY A 159 4.95 21.56 1.08
CA GLY A 159 5.97 20.73 0.41
C GLY A 159 5.54 19.27 0.19
N TYR A 160 4.26 18.97 0.35
CA TYR A 160 3.66 17.67 0.06
C TYR A 160 2.61 17.79 -1.05
N ALA A 161 2.52 16.75 -1.86
CA ALA A 161 1.46 16.58 -2.85
C ALA A 161 0.60 15.38 -2.47
N SER A 162 -0.71 15.58 -2.38
CA SER A 162 -1.70 14.53 -2.14
C SER A 162 -2.77 14.57 -3.23
N LEU A 163 -3.55 13.51 -3.35
CA LEU A 163 -4.65 13.49 -4.30
C LEU A 163 -5.88 14.19 -3.72
N THR A 164 -6.58 14.95 -4.57
CA THR A 164 -7.92 15.47 -4.27
C THR A 164 -8.91 14.33 -4.09
N ARG A 165 -10.15 14.62 -3.70
CA ARG A 165 -11.23 13.63 -3.65
C ARG A 165 -11.43 12.95 -5.00
N GLU A 166 -11.49 13.73 -6.07
CA GLU A 166 -11.62 13.27 -7.45
C GLU A 166 -10.38 12.48 -7.90
N GLY A 167 -9.19 12.94 -7.51
CA GLY A 167 -7.93 12.24 -7.78
C GLY A 167 -7.88 10.85 -7.13
N MET A 168 -8.41 10.72 -5.91
CA MET A 168 -8.52 9.42 -5.24
C MET A 168 -9.44 8.45 -5.98
N ALA A 169 -10.52 8.93 -6.59
CA ALA A 169 -11.45 8.09 -7.36
C ALA A 169 -10.80 7.47 -8.61
N VAL A 170 -9.85 8.18 -9.22
CA VAL A 170 -9.13 7.73 -10.44
C VAL A 170 -7.65 7.42 -10.18
N MET A 171 -7.27 7.22 -8.94
CA MET A 171 -5.90 7.08 -8.49
C MET A 171 -5.08 6.03 -9.26
N ASN A 172 -5.67 4.87 -9.57
CA ASN A 172 -4.94 3.82 -10.29
C ASN A 172 -4.53 4.29 -11.69
N SER A 173 -5.41 5.03 -12.40
CA SER A 173 -5.09 5.60 -13.71
C SER A 173 -3.99 6.66 -13.60
N ILE A 174 -4.04 7.50 -12.56
CA ILE A 174 -3.00 8.50 -12.28
C ILE A 174 -1.66 7.80 -12.05
N LEU A 175 -1.63 6.77 -11.19
CA LEU A 175 -0.39 6.03 -10.87
C LEU A 175 0.22 5.37 -12.09
N VAL A 176 -0.57 4.74 -12.95
CA VAL A 176 -0.10 4.15 -14.20
C VAL A 176 0.56 5.21 -15.09
N GLU A 177 -0.03 6.40 -15.23
CA GLU A 177 0.48 7.45 -16.10
C GLU A 177 1.75 8.12 -15.53
N ILE A 178 1.83 8.38 -14.23
CA ILE A 178 2.99 9.06 -13.62
C ILE A 178 4.19 8.14 -13.37
N LEU A 179 3.97 6.83 -13.23
CA LEU A 179 5.03 5.83 -12.99
C LEU A 179 5.45 5.10 -14.27
N ASP A 180 4.74 5.30 -15.38
CA ASP A 180 4.99 4.64 -16.67
C ASP A 180 5.03 3.10 -16.53
N ILE A 181 4.00 2.53 -15.88
CA ILE A 181 3.87 1.10 -15.56
C ILE A 181 2.61 0.47 -16.18
#